data_562cd468cec256f62e5e818abb6c81f0
#
_entry.id   562cd468cec256f62e5e818abb6c81f0
#
_cell.length_a   1.000
_cell.length_b   1.000
_cell.length_c   1.000
_cell.angle_alpha   90.00
_cell.angle_beta   90.00
_cell.angle_gamma   90.00
#
_symmetry.space_group_name_H-M   'P 1'
#
loop_
_entity.id
_entity.type
_entity.pdbx_description
1 polymer ?
#
loop_
_entity_poly.entity_id
_entity_poly.type
_entity_poly.pdbx_seq_one_letter_code
_entity_poly.pdbx_strand_id
1 'polypeptide(L)'
;MKKVLFLLFFLITAEFNAQSVYVEDRKIYVDGEEYRINGICYARGEGNGENSGYSFNDDIPLLVDANINTIRTYAAITNVAELNAFANAGIKVIMMLNENSYTWYVNQFKDHPAILMWEFGNEFNYHPEWFNNNIQNWYNILENCAATVKSLDPNHPVSTGHGEVPDSQALNSCPSVDVWGMNIYRWLSPDSAIDELAAVTDKAMYISEAGADSFNINSN
;
A
#
# COMPACT_ATOMS: atom_id res chain seq x y z
N MET A 1 15.37 29.27 -59.41
CA MET A 1 15.93 28.98 -58.05
C MET A 1 14.83 28.36 -57.21
N LYS A 2 14.87 27.04 -56.95
CA LYS A 2 13.90 26.34 -56.08
C LYS A 2 14.39 26.44 -54.63
N LYS A 3 13.58 27.07 -53.78
CA LYS A 3 13.83 27.09 -52.32
C LYS A 3 13.42 25.77 -51.74
N VAL A 4 14.37 25.01 -51.19
CA VAL A 4 14.11 23.79 -50.40
C VAL A 4 13.86 24.23 -48.97
N LEU A 5 12.63 24.00 -48.48
CA LEU A 5 12.26 24.24 -47.10
C LEU A 5 12.62 23.00 -46.29
N PHE A 6 13.62 23.08 -45.42
CA PHE A 6 13.96 22.04 -44.46
C PHE A 6 13.01 22.18 -43.26
N LEU A 7 12.08 21.23 -43.13
CA LEU A 7 11.27 21.09 -41.91
C LEU A 7 12.07 20.28 -40.89
N LEU A 8 12.55 20.96 -39.85
CA LEU A 8 13.16 20.28 -38.69
C LEU A 8 12.04 19.71 -37.83
N PHE A 9 11.88 18.40 -37.88
CA PHE A 9 11.02 17.70 -36.91
C PHE A 9 11.81 17.58 -35.59
N PHE A 10 11.42 18.34 -34.57
CA PHE A 10 11.82 18.09 -33.20
C PHE A 10 11.02 16.87 -32.70
N LEU A 11 11.64 15.69 -32.62
CA LEU A 11 11.14 14.57 -31.84
C LEU A 11 11.30 14.93 -30.35
N ILE A 12 10.22 15.36 -29.72
CA ILE A 12 10.16 15.43 -28.27
C ILE A 12 10.00 13.97 -27.82
N THR A 13 11.08 13.34 -27.42
CA THR A 13 11.03 12.09 -26.67
C THR A 13 10.52 12.46 -25.26
N ALA A 14 9.26 12.18 -24.98
CA ALA A 14 8.80 12.16 -23.60
C ALA A 14 9.52 10.98 -22.94
N GLU A 15 10.50 11.28 -22.09
CA GLU A 15 11.03 10.28 -21.18
C GLU A 15 9.91 10.00 -20.15
N PHE A 16 9.26 8.87 -20.30
CA PHE A 16 8.44 8.33 -19.25
C PHE A 16 9.38 7.82 -18.17
N ASN A 17 9.73 8.68 -17.22
CA ASN A 17 10.35 8.22 -15.99
C ASN A 17 9.32 7.37 -15.25
N ALA A 18 9.72 6.17 -14.83
CA ALA A 18 8.92 5.38 -13.90
C ALA A 18 8.63 6.23 -12.65
N GLN A 19 7.42 6.15 -12.12
CA GLN A 19 7.06 6.85 -10.89
C GLN A 19 8.03 6.46 -9.79
N SER A 20 8.50 7.44 -9.04
CA SER A 20 9.33 7.22 -7.86
C SER A 20 8.52 7.46 -6.61
N VAL A 21 8.41 6.43 -5.78
CA VAL A 21 7.80 6.52 -4.44
C VAL A 21 8.88 6.17 -3.42
N TYR A 22 9.15 7.08 -2.51
CA TYR A 22 10.17 6.84 -1.47
C TYR A 22 9.74 7.40 -0.12
N VAL A 23 10.47 7.01 0.90
CA VAL A 23 10.28 7.46 2.28
C VAL A 23 11.49 8.25 2.72
N GLU A 24 11.27 9.44 3.22
CA GLU A 24 12.27 10.31 3.84
C GLU A 24 11.66 11.03 5.04
N ASP A 25 12.37 11.11 6.14
CA ASP A 25 11.92 11.80 7.36
C ASP A 25 10.51 11.39 7.81
N ARG A 26 10.20 10.07 7.76
CA ARG A 26 8.89 9.48 8.10
C ARG A 26 7.75 9.88 7.19
N LYS A 27 8.03 10.49 6.05
CA LYS A 27 7.05 10.92 5.07
C LYS A 27 7.17 10.11 3.79
N ILE A 28 6.06 9.98 3.11
CA ILE A 28 5.99 9.36 1.79
C ILE A 28 6.07 10.48 0.75
N TYR A 29 6.88 10.28 -0.27
CA TYR A 29 6.99 11.16 -1.42
C TYR A 29 6.66 10.41 -2.70
N VAL A 30 5.95 11.09 -3.58
CA VAL A 30 5.63 10.61 -4.94
C VAL A 30 6.19 11.65 -5.92
N ASP A 31 7.13 11.23 -6.75
CA ASP A 31 7.79 12.11 -7.74
C ASP A 31 8.37 13.41 -7.14
N GLY A 32 8.86 13.31 -5.90
CA GLY A 32 9.49 14.41 -5.16
C GLY A 32 8.54 15.28 -4.34
N GLU A 33 7.23 15.05 -4.42
CA GLU A 33 6.23 15.79 -3.65
C GLU A 33 5.73 14.97 -2.44
N GLU A 34 5.57 15.63 -1.28
CA GLU A 34 5.02 14.99 -0.07
C GLU A 34 3.62 14.43 -0.36
N TYR A 35 3.45 13.14 -0.16
CA TYR A 35 2.18 12.44 -0.38
C TYR A 35 1.51 12.08 0.94
N ARG A 36 0.33 12.64 1.18
CA ARG A 36 -0.50 12.32 2.35
C ARG A 36 -1.60 11.36 1.95
N ILE A 37 -1.63 10.20 2.61
CA ILE A 37 -2.68 9.20 2.41
C ILE A 37 -3.99 9.74 2.98
N ASN A 38 -4.98 9.91 2.10
CA ASN A 38 -6.40 10.02 2.44
C ASN A 38 -7.07 8.78 1.84
N GLY A 39 -7.11 7.70 2.58
CA GLY A 39 -7.34 6.37 2.05
C GLY A 39 -8.54 5.66 2.64
N ILE A 40 -8.90 4.57 1.97
CA ILE A 40 -9.92 3.63 2.43
C ILE A 40 -9.45 2.20 2.17
N CYS A 41 -9.83 1.27 3.07
CA CYS A 41 -9.72 -0.15 2.79
C CYS A 41 -10.74 -0.53 1.72
N TYR A 42 -10.27 -1.17 0.65
CA TYR A 42 -11.06 -1.47 -0.52
C TYR A 42 -11.10 -2.98 -0.78
N ALA A 43 -12.15 -3.61 -0.29
CA ALA A 43 -12.39 -5.02 -0.48
C ALA A 43 -13.13 -5.24 -1.81
N ARG A 44 -12.50 -5.99 -2.71
CA ARG A 44 -13.00 -6.26 -4.07
C ARG A 44 -14.01 -7.41 -4.14
N GLY A 45 -14.74 -7.67 -3.05
CA GLY A 45 -15.68 -8.78 -2.97
C GLY A 45 -15.01 -10.15 -2.81
N GLU A 46 -13.77 -10.18 -2.41
CA GLU A 46 -13.03 -11.42 -2.18
C GLU A 46 -13.41 -11.98 -0.80
N GLY A 47 -14.13 -13.07 -0.77
CA GLY A 47 -14.28 -13.90 0.43
C GLY A 47 -15.67 -14.41 0.77
N ASN A 48 -16.76 -13.72 0.52
CA ASN A 48 -18.07 -14.11 1.06
C ASN A 48 -19.23 -14.22 0.06
N GLY A 49 -18.98 -14.12 -1.24
CA GLY A 49 -20.06 -14.25 -2.24
C GLY A 49 -21.09 -13.11 -2.21
N GLU A 50 -20.89 -12.09 -1.40
CA GLU A 50 -21.85 -11.00 -1.19
C GLU A 50 -21.74 -9.87 -2.20
N ASN A 51 -20.67 -9.80 -3.00
CA ASN A 51 -20.44 -8.74 -3.96
C ASN A 51 -20.66 -9.20 -5.42
N SER A 52 -21.84 -9.71 -5.73
CA SER A 52 -22.24 -9.98 -7.12
C SER A 52 -22.40 -8.71 -7.98
N GLY A 53 -22.13 -7.53 -7.42
CA GLY A 53 -22.26 -6.24 -8.07
C GLY A 53 -21.01 -5.36 -8.03
N TYR A 54 -19.82 -5.92 -7.67
CA TYR A 54 -18.59 -5.15 -7.66
C TYR A 54 -18.28 -4.54 -9.04
N SER A 55 -18.08 -3.25 -9.06
CA SER A 55 -17.66 -2.51 -10.26
C SER A 55 -16.77 -1.33 -9.87
N PHE A 56 -15.47 -1.44 -10.13
CA PHE A 56 -14.55 -0.33 -9.88
C PHE A 56 -14.93 0.94 -10.68
N ASN A 57 -15.62 0.80 -11.81
CA ASN A 57 -16.09 1.95 -12.60
C ASN A 57 -17.21 2.72 -11.89
N ASP A 58 -18.00 2.05 -11.08
CA ASP A 58 -19.06 2.67 -10.29
C ASP A 58 -18.53 3.25 -8.98
N ASP A 59 -17.50 2.60 -8.40
CA ASP A 59 -16.91 3.01 -7.13
C ASP A 59 -15.97 4.21 -7.27
N ILE A 60 -15.17 4.28 -8.34
CA ILE A 60 -14.18 5.34 -8.53
C ILE A 60 -14.78 6.75 -8.44
N PRO A 61 -15.92 7.07 -9.08
CA PRO A 61 -16.56 8.37 -8.92
C PRO A 61 -16.89 8.72 -7.46
N LEU A 62 -17.34 7.74 -6.69
CA LEU A 62 -17.68 7.92 -5.27
C LEU A 62 -16.39 8.16 -4.43
N LEU A 63 -15.31 7.45 -4.73
CA LEU A 63 -14.02 7.66 -4.08
C LEU A 63 -13.46 9.05 -4.36
N VAL A 64 -13.54 9.51 -5.61
CA VAL A 64 -13.12 10.86 -6.02
C VAL A 64 -13.97 11.93 -5.33
N ASP A 65 -15.29 11.77 -5.30
CA ASP A 65 -16.21 12.70 -4.61
C ASP A 65 -15.93 12.78 -3.09
N ALA A 66 -15.49 11.66 -2.49
CA ALA A 66 -15.06 11.60 -1.10
C ALA A 66 -13.63 12.11 -0.89
N ASN A 67 -12.97 12.60 -1.94
CA ASN A 67 -11.57 13.07 -1.93
C ASN A 67 -10.59 11.97 -1.50
N ILE A 68 -10.88 10.69 -1.78
CA ILE A 68 -9.98 9.57 -1.55
C ILE A 68 -8.90 9.58 -2.62
N ASN A 69 -7.64 9.55 -2.19
CA ASN A 69 -6.48 9.48 -3.08
C ASN A 69 -5.76 8.13 -3.04
N THR A 70 -6.13 7.27 -2.09
CA THR A 70 -5.45 5.99 -1.88
C THR A 70 -6.46 4.90 -1.52
N ILE A 71 -6.32 3.74 -2.13
CA ILE A 71 -6.99 2.52 -1.67
C ILE A 71 -5.96 1.53 -1.12
N ARG A 72 -6.34 0.79 -0.07
CA ARG A 72 -5.61 -0.34 0.45
C ARG A 72 -6.38 -1.62 0.14
N THR A 73 -5.77 -2.54 -0.57
CA THR A 73 -6.41 -3.80 -0.96
C THR A 73 -6.03 -4.95 -0.02
N TYR A 74 -6.88 -5.98 0.04
CA TYR A 74 -6.61 -7.21 0.80
C TYR A 74 -6.13 -8.36 -0.10
N ALA A 75 -6.06 -8.13 -1.40
CA ALA A 75 -5.49 -9.03 -2.39
C ALA A 75 -4.97 -8.23 -3.59
N ALA A 76 -4.05 -8.82 -4.35
CA ALA A 76 -3.45 -8.17 -5.49
C ALA A 76 -4.47 -7.93 -6.63
N ILE A 77 -4.45 -6.72 -7.17
CA ILE A 77 -5.18 -6.39 -8.40
C ILE A 77 -4.41 -6.98 -9.58
N THR A 78 -5.04 -7.86 -10.33
CA THR A 78 -4.46 -8.48 -11.55
C THR A 78 -4.98 -7.88 -12.84
N ASN A 79 -6.11 -7.18 -12.76
CA ASN A 79 -6.75 -6.55 -13.90
C ASN A 79 -6.09 -5.19 -14.20
N VAL A 80 -5.30 -5.12 -15.27
CA VAL A 80 -4.64 -3.88 -15.72
C VAL A 80 -5.65 -2.76 -16.01
N ALA A 81 -6.84 -3.07 -16.50
CA ALA A 81 -7.86 -2.05 -16.76
C ALA A 81 -8.35 -1.40 -15.45
N GLU A 82 -8.43 -2.17 -14.38
CA GLU A 82 -8.76 -1.66 -13.04
C GLU A 82 -7.66 -0.76 -12.49
N LEU A 83 -6.39 -1.20 -12.54
CA LEU A 83 -5.26 -0.36 -12.14
C LEU A 83 -5.19 0.94 -12.97
N ASN A 84 -5.39 0.86 -14.28
CA ASN A 84 -5.44 2.04 -15.14
C ASN A 84 -6.57 2.99 -14.74
N ALA A 85 -7.74 2.47 -14.36
CA ALA A 85 -8.86 3.29 -13.94
C ALA A 85 -8.56 4.06 -12.66
N PHE A 86 -7.95 3.43 -11.66
CA PHE A 86 -7.48 4.10 -10.44
C PHE A 86 -6.40 5.14 -10.75
N ALA A 87 -5.39 4.80 -11.55
CA ALA A 87 -4.35 5.75 -11.97
C ALA A 87 -4.92 6.98 -12.67
N ASN A 88 -5.86 6.80 -13.61
CA ASN A 88 -6.51 7.88 -14.34
C ASN A 88 -7.37 8.77 -13.44
N ALA A 89 -7.87 8.24 -12.35
CA ALA A 89 -8.60 8.98 -11.32
C ALA A 89 -7.70 9.68 -10.29
N GLY A 90 -6.36 9.50 -10.39
CA GLY A 90 -5.41 10.02 -9.41
C GLY A 90 -5.37 9.24 -8.09
N ILE A 91 -5.93 8.02 -8.08
CA ILE A 91 -5.98 7.16 -6.90
C ILE A 91 -4.82 6.18 -6.94
N LYS A 92 -4.04 6.15 -5.86
CA LYS A 92 -2.93 5.22 -5.65
C LYS A 92 -3.40 3.95 -4.94
N VAL A 93 -2.60 2.89 -5.06
CA VAL A 93 -2.91 1.57 -4.51
C VAL A 93 -1.79 1.12 -3.57
N ILE A 94 -2.15 0.86 -2.32
CA ILE A 94 -1.37 0.02 -1.41
C ILE A 94 -1.79 -1.41 -1.71
N MET A 95 -0.92 -2.13 -2.42
CA MET A 95 -1.27 -3.45 -2.94
C MET A 95 -0.80 -4.54 -2.02
N MET A 96 -1.75 -5.24 -1.38
CA MET A 96 -1.43 -6.43 -0.61
C MET A 96 -1.04 -7.58 -1.52
N LEU A 97 0.08 -8.22 -1.20
CA LEU A 97 0.66 -9.35 -1.90
C LEU A 97 0.67 -10.60 -1.02
N ASN A 98 0.56 -11.75 -1.66
CA ASN A 98 0.75 -13.04 -1.01
C ASN A 98 2.23 -13.42 -1.04
N GLU A 99 2.77 -13.90 0.08
CA GLU A 99 4.18 -14.26 0.30
C GLU A 99 4.69 -15.39 -0.61
N ASN A 100 3.80 -16.12 -1.28
CA ASN A 100 4.18 -17.21 -2.18
C ASN A 100 4.17 -16.83 -3.66
N SER A 101 3.59 -15.67 -4.04
CA SER A 101 3.39 -15.29 -5.44
C SER A 101 3.79 -13.85 -5.78
N TYR A 102 4.26 -13.07 -4.81
CA TYR A 102 4.50 -11.64 -4.94
C TYR A 102 5.48 -11.25 -6.05
N THR A 103 6.51 -12.04 -6.31
CA THR A 103 7.56 -11.70 -7.29
C THR A 103 7.00 -11.50 -8.70
N TRP A 104 5.97 -12.26 -9.06
CA TRP A 104 5.29 -12.09 -10.34
C TRP A 104 4.58 -10.73 -10.39
N TYR A 105 3.83 -10.37 -9.33
CA TYR A 105 3.10 -9.10 -9.28
C TYR A 105 4.03 -7.90 -9.31
N VAL A 106 5.11 -7.93 -8.52
CA VAL A 106 6.10 -6.86 -8.50
C VAL A 106 6.72 -6.67 -9.90
N ASN A 107 7.18 -7.74 -10.53
CA ASN A 107 7.76 -7.65 -11.87
C ASN A 107 6.75 -7.16 -12.93
N GLN A 108 5.47 -7.49 -12.77
CA GLN A 108 4.43 -7.10 -13.71
C GLN A 108 4.01 -5.64 -13.57
N PHE A 109 3.97 -5.12 -12.33
CA PHE A 109 3.30 -3.85 -12.03
C PHE A 109 4.18 -2.78 -11.40
N LYS A 110 5.47 -3.01 -11.15
CA LYS A 110 6.37 -2.05 -10.51
C LYS A 110 6.49 -0.71 -11.24
N ASP A 111 6.25 -0.69 -12.54
CA ASP A 111 6.29 0.54 -13.34
C ASP A 111 4.89 1.15 -13.54
N HIS A 112 3.85 0.59 -12.86
CA HIS A 112 2.48 1.06 -13.04
C HIS A 112 2.18 2.27 -12.14
N PRO A 113 1.68 3.40 -12.68
CA PRO A 113 1.52 4.66 -11.95
C PRO A 113 0.49 4.63 -10.81
N ALA A 114 -0.33 3.58 -10.70
CA ALA A 114 -1.23 3.40 -9.57
C ALA A 114 -0.52 2.91 -8.30
N ILE A 115 0.62 2.21 -8.42
CA ILE A 115 1.26 1.59 -7.27
C ILE A 115 1.85 2.67 -6.35
N LEU A 116 1.45 2.65 -5.07
CA LEU A 116 2.05 3.48 -4.02
C LEU A 116 3.10 2.69 -3.24
N MET A 117 2.73 1.51 -2.80
CA MET A 117 3.62 0.62 -2.07
C MET A 117 3.12 -0.83 -2.11
N TRP A 118 4.00 -1.76 -1.79
CA TRP A 118 3.73 -3.17 -1.66
C TRP A 118 3.50 -3.52 -0.19
N GLU A 119 2.45 -4.28 0.10
CA GLU A 119 2.12 -4.65 1.47
C GLU A 119 2.05 -6.17 1.63
N PHE A 120 2.48 -6.66 2.80
CA PHE A 120 2.41 -8.08 3.16
C PHE A 120 1.71 -8.27 4.50
N GLY A 121 0.79 -9.20 4.55
CA GLY A 121 0.08 -9.59 5.75
C GLY A 121 -0.93 -8.55 6.25
N ASN A 122 -1.96 -9.03 6.92
CA ASN A 122 -2.92 -8.22 7.64
C ASN A 122 -3.15 -8.84 9.01
N GLU A 123 -2.67 -8.17 10.05
CA GLU A 123 -2.78 -8.60 11.46
C GLU A 123 -2.20 -9.98 11.75
N PHE A 124 -1.25 -10.45 10.96
CA PHE A 124 -0.64 -11.77 11.15
C PHE A 124 0.09 -11.91 12.48
N ASN A 125 0.48 -10.78 13.10
CA ASN A 125 1.02 -10.76 14.46
C ASN A 125 0.05 -11.26 15.52
N TYR A 126 -1.26 -11.24 15.27
CA TYR A 126 -2.28 -11.81 16.16
C TYR A 126 -2.52 -13.30 15.95
N HIS A 127 -1.91 -13.89 14.92
CA HIS A 127 -2.13 -15.28 14.50
C HIS A 127 -0.86 -16.14 14.51
N PRO A 128 -0.15 -16.24 15.66
CA PRO A 128 1.04 -17.09 15.73
C PRO A 128 0.75 -18.56 15.38
N GLU A 129 -0.51 -19.02 15.56
CA GLU A 129 -0.95 -20.37 15.21
C GLU A 129 -0.80 -20.67 13.71
N TRP A 130 -0.85 -19.68 12.84
CA TRP A 130 -0.59 -19.85 11.41
C TRP A 130 0.90 -20.07 11.10
N PHE A 131 1.76 -19.78 12.05
CA PHE A 131 3.22 -19.79 11.93
C PHE A 131 3.87 -20.75 12.94
N ASN A 132 3.27 -21.94 13.15
CA ASN A 132 3.71 -22.95 14.09
C ASN A 132 3.78 -22.44 15.54
N ASN A 133 2.85 -21.62 15.97
CA ASN A 133 2.80 -20.94 17.28
C ASN A 133 4.05 -20.11 17.60
N ASN A 134 4.73 -19.60 16.56
CA ASN A 134 5.91 -18.76 16.71
C ASN A 134 5.85 -17.59 15.74
N ILE A 135 5.52 -16.42 16.25
CA ILE A 135 5.38 -15.21 15.43
C ILE A 135 6.71 -14.80 14.74
N GLN A 136 7.85 -15.21 15.25
CA GLN A 136 9.13 -14.96 14.59
C GLN A 136 9.18 -15.60 13.19
N ASN A 137 8.46 -16.69 12.96
CA ASN A 137 8.40 -17.30 11.64
C ASN A 137 7.69 -16.37 10.64
N TRP A 138 6.65 -15.64 11.05
CA TRP A 138 6.04 -14.60 10.24
C TRP A 138 7.03 -13.47 9.95
N TYR A 139 7.70 -12.94 10.96
CA TYR A 139 8.64 -11.85 10.76
C TYR A 139 9.81 -12.25 9.85
N ASN A 140 10.27 -13.47 9.91
CA ASN A 140 11.28 -14.00 8.97
C ASN A 140 10.74 -14.05 7.52
N ILE A 141 9.49 -14.45 7.32
CA ILE A 141 8.83 -14.46 6.01
C ILE A 141 8.70 -13.01 5.50
N LEU A 142 8.17 -12.11 6.32
CA LEU A 142 7.98 -10.71 5.99
C LEU A 142 9.29 -10.04 5.58
N GLU A 143 10.36 -10.22 6.36
CA GLU A 143 11.68 -9.66 6.05
C GLU A 143 12.22 -10.19 4.72
N ASN A 144 12.11 -11.50 4.46
CA ASN A 144 12.55 -12.09 3.21
C ASN A 144 11.76 -11.54 2.01
N CYS A 145 10.44 -11.36 2.15
CA CYS A 145 9.61 -10.76 1.13
C CYS A 145 10.00 -9.30 0.89
N ALA A 146 10.14 -8.52 1.95
CA ALA A 146 10.49 -7.11 1.86
C ALA A 146 11.86 -6.89 1.21
N ALA A 147 12.89 -7.61 1.67
CA ALA A 147 14.24 -7.53 1.09
C ALA A 147 14.25 -7.94 -0.39
N THR A 148 13.47 -8.96 -0.76
CA THR A 148 13.37 -9.39 -2.17
C THR A 148 12.68 -8.33 -3.01
N VAL A 149 11.56 -7.76 -2.54
CA VAL A 149 10.86 -6.68 -3.26
C VAL A 149 11.78 -5.49 -3.49
N LYS A 150 12.52 -5.05 -2.47
CA LYS A 150 13.48 -3.93 -2.60
C LYS A 150 14.57 -4.19 -3.65
N SER A 151 14.93 -5.45 -3.88
CA SER A 151 15.87 -5.82 -4.95
C SER A 151 15.23 -5.82 -6.35
N LEU A 152 13.93 -6.12 -6.46
CA LEU A 152 13.18 -6.16 -7.71
C LEU A 152 12.63 -4.80 -8.12
N ASP A 153 12.28 -4.00 -7.12
CA ASP A 153 11.63 -2.70 -7.23
C ASP A 153 12.18 -1.74 -6.17
N PRO A 154 13.26 -1.03 -6.47
CA PRO A 154 13.83 -0.03 -5.57
C PRO A 154 13.03 1.28 -5.52
N ASN A 155 11.99 1.43 -6.36
CA ASN A 155 11.24 2.66 -6.54
C ASN A 155 9.96 2.73 -5.70
N HIS A 156 9.58 1.63 -5.02
CA HIS A 156 8.40 1.61 -4.16
C HIS A 156 8.73 1.05 -2.78
N PRO A 157 8.20 1.67 -1.72
CA PRO A 157 8.36 1.18 -0.36
C PRO A 157 7.61 -0.14 -0.12
N VAL A 158 8.08 -0.88 0.88
CA VAL A 158 7.40 -2.08 1.38
C VAL A 158 6.77 -1.81 2.72
N SER A 159 5.54 -2.28 2.89
CA SER A 159 4.69 -2.11 4.07
C SER A 159 4.20 -3.46 4.60
N THR A 160 3.64 -3.43 5.79
CA THR A 160 2.86 -4.51 6.39
C THR A 160 1.66 -3.95 7.14
N GLY A 161 0.52 -4.63 7.13
CA GLY A 161 -0.63 -4.30 7.98
C GLY A 161 -0.48 -4.99 9.34
N HIS A 162 0.07 -4.29 10.33
CA HIS A 162 0.30 -4.81 11.68
C HIS A 162 -0.87 -4.47 12.60
N GLY A 163 -1.36 -5.45 13.35
CA GLY A 163 -2.33 -5.21 14.42
C GLY A 163 -1.65 -4.46 15.56
N GLU A 164 -2.15 -3.27 15.87
CA GLU A 164 -1.57 -2.35 16.86
C GLU A 164 -0.14 -1.87 16.50
N VAL A 165 0.47 -1.13 17.41
CA VAL A 165 1.85 -0.63 17.29
C VAL A 165 2.83 -1.80 17.32
N PRO A 166 3.75 -1.91 16.35
CA PRO A 166 4.74 -2.97 16.35
C PRO A 166 5.68 -2.86 17.55
N ASP A 167 5.94 -4.01 18.16
CA ASP A 167 6.89 -4.13 19.26
C ASP A 167 8.36 -4.17 18.77
N SER A 168 9.28 -4.21 19.71
CA SER A 168 10.71 -4.27 19.40
C SER A 168 11.11 -5.56 18.67
N GLN A 169 10.39 -6.66 18.86
CA GLN A 169 10.65 -7.90 18.13
C GLN A 169 10.31 -7.72 16.65
N ALA A 170 9.13 -7.18 16.34
CA ALA A 170 8.70 -6.90 14.98
C ALA A 170 9.67 -5.94 14.28
N LEU A 171 9.96 -4.80 14.91
CA LEU A 171 10.85 -3.76 14.37
C LEU A 171 12.27 -4.28 14.09
N ASN A 172 12.85 -5.05 15.02
CA ASN A 172 14.19 -5.58 14.86
C ASN A 172 14.28 -6.72 13.85
N SER A 173 13.20 -7.47 13.68
CA SER A 173 13.16 -8.61 12.77
C SER A 173 12.90 -8.22 11.31
N CYS A 174 12.34 -7.02 11.07
CA CYS A 174 11.92 -6.60 9.74
C CYS A 174 12.55 -5.26 9.32
N PRO A 175 13.90 -5.17 9.26
CA PRO A 175 14.57 -3.92 8.88
C PRO A 175 14.28 -3.47 7.44
N SER A 176 13.90 -4.38 6.54
CA SER A 176 13.58 -4.06 5.14
C SER A 176 12.16 -3.50 4.95
N VAL A 177 11.29 -3.57 5.95
CA VAL A 177 9.99 -2.89 5.93
C VAL A 177 10.23 -1.38 6.07
N ASP A 178 9.74 -0.60 5.10
CA ASP A 178 9.94 0.86 5.04
C ASP A 178 8.84 1.62 5.77
N VAL A 179 7.59 1.12 5.69
CA VAL A 179 6.40 1.78 6.22
C VAL A 179 5.60 0.78 7.06
N TRP A 180 5.29 1.15 8.30
CA TRP A 180 4.43 0.33 9.16
C TRP A 180 2.98 0.80 9.04
N GLY A 181 2.14 -0.01 8.42
CA GLY A 181 0.69 0.12 8.48
C GLY A 181 0.19 -0.44 9.82
N MET A 182 -0.57 0.35 10.56
CA MET A 182 -1.09 -0.04 11.86
C MET A 182 -2.61 -0.09 11.82
N ASN A 183 -3.19 -1.22 12.21
CA ASN A 183 -4.63 -1.36 12.41
C ASN A 183 -4.97 -0.94 13.84
N ILE A 184 -5.52 0.27 14.00
CA ILE A 184 -5.71 0.91 15.30
C ILE A 184 -7.20 1.08 15.60
N TYR A 185 -7.70 0.30 16.54
CA TYR A 185 -9.09 0.33 16.97
C TYR A 185 -9.22 0.85 18.42
N ARG A 186 -8.62 2.02 18.67
CA ARG A 186 -8.53 2.67 19.99
C ARG A 186 -9.63 3.70 20.19
N TRP A 187 -10.85 3.36 19.90
CA TRP A 187 -12.08 4.10 20.19
C TRP A 187 -12.00 5.65 20.13
N LEU A 188 -11.23 6.32 21.01
CA LEU A 188 -11.19 7.79 21.14
C LEU A 188 -9.90 8.42 20.63
N SER A 189 -8.81 7.68 20.52
CA SER A 189 -7.48 8.25 20.26
C SER A 189 -6.60 7.31 19.43
N PRO A 190 -6.95 7.06 18.17
CA PRO A 190 -6.08 6.26 17.28
C PRO A 190 -4.75 6.97 17.00
N ASP A 191 -4.70 8.29 17.12
CA ASP A 191 -3.53 9.13 16.94
C ASP A 191 -2.41 8.86 17.96
N SER A 192 -2.76 8.42 19.18
CA SER A 192 -1.75 8.02 20.18
C SER A 192 -0.78 6.95 19.69
N ALA A 193 -1.22 6.06 18.78
CA ALA A 193 -0.37 5.03 18.18
C ALA A 193 0.77 5.62 17.34
N ILE A 194 0.56 6.77 16.73
CA ILE A 194 1.57 7.48 15.95
C ILE A 194 2.70 7.95 16.87
N ASP A 195 2.36 8.56 18.01
CA ASP A 195 3.34 9.03 18.97
C ASP A 195 4.10 7.86 19.62
N GLU A 196 3.41 6.76 19.92
CA GLU A 196 4.01 5.55 20.48
C GLU A 196 5.04 4.94 19.52
N LEU A 197 4.71 4.80 18.23
CA LEU A 197 5.65 4.28 17.25
C LEU A 197 6.80 5.27 17.02
N ALA A 198 6.51 6.56 16.94
CA ALA A 198 7.51 7.59 16.76
C ALA A 198 8.56 7.65 17.88
N ALA A 199 8.20 7.21 19.09
CA ALA A 199 9.12 7.14 20.23
C ALA A 199 10.13 5.98 20.13
N VAL A 200 9.88 4.95 19.31
CA VAL A 200 10.67 3.71 19.29
C VAL A 200 11.34 3.42 17.94
N THR A 201 10.98 4.15 16.86
CA THR A 201 11.58 3.97 15.54
C THR A 201 11.50 5.22 14.69
N ASP A 202 12.42 5.33 13.72
CA ASP A 202 12.40 6.37 12.67
C ASP A 202 11.70 5.91 11.38
N LYS A 203 11.12 4.71 11.37
CA LYS A 203 10.34 4.23 10.22
C LYS A 203 9.11 5.09 9.98
N ALA A 204 8.72 5.21 8.72
CA ALA A 204 7.45 5.82 8.35
C ALA A 204 6.27 4.93 8.79
N MET A 205 5.12 5.54 8.93
CA MET A 205 3.91 4.87 9.40
C MET A 205 2.66 5.47 8.76
N TYR A 206 1.61 4.67 8.75
CA TYR A 206 0.25 5.13 8.48
C TYR A 206 -0.74 4.29 9.27
N ILE A 207 -1.92 4.81 9.50
CA ILE A 207 -3.02 4.01 10.05
C ILE A 207 -3.66 3.27 8.88
N SER A 208 -3.43 1.96 8.79
CA SER A 208 -3.92 1.10 7.71
C SER A 208 -5.40 0.75 7.88
N GLU A 209 -5.85 0.65 9.13
CA GLU A 209 -7.24 0.52 9.50
C GLU A 209 -7.52 1.28 10.78
N ALA A 210 -8.66 1.94 10.84
CA ALA A 210 -9.19 2.53 12.06
C ALA A 210 -10.70 2.47 12.05
N GLY A 211 -11.29 2.38 13.24
CA GLY A 211 -12.73 2.39 13.39
C GLY A 211 -13.15 2.43 14.84
N ALA A 212 -14.44 2.67 15.04
CA ALA A 212 -15.11 2.48 16.30
C ALA A 212 -16.21 1.45 16.09
N ASP A 213 -16.37 0.52 17.05
CA ASP A 213 -17.45 -0.42 17.00
C ASP A 213 -18.80 0.29 17.00
N SER A 214 -19.55 0.14 15.93
CA SER A 214 -20.91 0.63 15.83
C SER A 214 -21.92 -0.31 16.50
N PHE A 215 -21.48 -1.51 16.86
CA PHE A 215 -22.30 -2.54 17.51
C PHE A 215 -21.74 -2.91 18.87
N ASN A 216 -22.53 -2.71 19.92
CA ASN A 216 -22.21 -3.15 21.26
C ASN A 216 -23.15 -4.30 21.66
N ILE A 217 -22.63 -5.52 21.72
CA ILE A 217 -23.38 -6.72 22.09
C ILE A 217 -23.97 -6.65 23.52
N ASN A 218 -23.43 -5.78 24.37
CA ASN A 218 -23.86 -5.60 25.75
C ASN A 218 -24.87 -4.45 25.92
N SER A 219 -25.34 -3.83 24.87
CA SER A 219 -26.29 -2.70 24.89
C SER A 219 -27.74 -3.14 24.67
N ASN A 220 -28.10 -4.36 25.02
CA ASN A 220 -29.52 -4.84 25.10
C ASN A 220 -30.09 -4.61 26.46
#